data_d5d8ad732e369a6f322dc1a532c6886d
#
_entry.id   d5d8ad732e369a6f322dc1a532c6886d
#
_cell.length_a   1.000
_cell.length_b   1.000
_cell.length_c   1.000
_cell.angle_alpha   90.00
_cell.angle_beta   90.00
_cell.angle_gamma   90.00
#
_symmetry.space_group_name_H-M   'P 1'
#
loop_
_entity.id
_entity.type
_entity.pdbx_description
1 polymer ?
#
loop_
_entity_poly.entity_id
_entity_poly.type
_entity_poly.pdbx_seq_one_letter_code
_entity_poly.pdbx_strand_id
1 'polypeptide(L)'
;MVKLRLRRMGANDQPFYRIVAVDSRVKQCGKYIECVGWYDPKPNPSKINIESERAIYWLSVGAQPTDTVRSLLRKAGVLQLWHERKIARQKSETEQQ
;
A
#
# COMPACT_ATOMS: atom_id res chain seq x y z
N MET A 1 -7.33 14.13 -0.15
CA MET A 1 -7.45 12.68 -0.27
C MET A 1 -6.07 12.03 -0.21
N VAL A 2 -5.89 11.02 0.61
CA VAL A 2 -4.63 10.29 0.70
C VAL A 2 -4.62 9.17 -0.34
N LYS A 3 -3.49 9.00 -1.01
CA LYS A 3 -3.29 7.90 -1.97
C LYS A 3 -2.07 7.09 -1.58
N LEU A 4 -2.13 5.80 -1.88
CA LEU A 4 -0.97 4.91 -1.80
C LEU A 4 -0.40 4.79 -3.21
N ARG A 5 0.82 5.25 -3.41
CA ARG A 5 1.44 5.21 -4.73
C ARG A 5 2.92 4.86 -4.64
N LEU A 6 3.48 4.46 -5.77
CA LEU A 6 4.90 4.16 -5.86
C LEU A 6 5.69 5.44 -6.06
N ARG A 7 6.80 5.53 -5.34
CA ARG A 7 7.78 6.60 -5.51
C ARG A 7 9.09 5.97 -5.97
N ARG A 8 9.58 6.41 -7.13
CA ARG A 8 10.83 5.89 -7.67
C ARG A 8 12.01 6.39 -6.86
N MET A 9 12.89 5.46 -6.49
CA MET A 9 14.14 5.73 -5.79
C MET A 9 15.27 5.05 -6.55
N GLY A 10 16.53 5.32 -6.16
CA GLY A 10 17.69 4.65 -6.72
C GLY A 10 18.22 5.29 -7.98
N ALA A 11 19.25 4.68 -8.56
CA ALA A 11 19.92 5.17 -9.77
C ALA A 11 19.11 4.84 -11.03
N ASN A 12 19.46 5.49 -12.15
CA ASN A 12 18.75 5.33 -13.41
C ASN A 12 18.71 3.88 -13.90
N ASP A 13 19.78 3.11 -13.65
CA ASP A 13 19.90 1.73 -14.12
C ASP A 13 19.38 0.71 -13.10
N GLN A 14 19.01 1.18 -11.92
CA GLN A 14 18.56 0.29 -10.84
C GLN A 14 17.31 0.88 -10.19
N PRO A 15 16.15 0.74 -10.84
CA PRO A 15 14.92 1.27 -10.25
C PRO A 15 14.55 0.53 -8.97
N PHE A 16 14.21 1.33 -7.97
CA PHE A 16 13.75 0.84 -6.68
C PHE A 16 12.55 1.72 -6.30
N TYR A 17 11.48 1.11 -5.83
CA TYR A 17 10.25 1.84 -5.56
C TYR A 17 9.87 1.69 -4.09
N ARG A 18 9.35 2.77 -3.52
CA ARG A 18 8.72 2.74 -2.20
C ARG A 18 7.23 2.95 -2.38
N ILE A 19 6.46 2.22 -1.58
CA ILE A 19 5.02 2.40 -1.52
C ILE A 19 4.76 3.41 -0.42
N VAL A 20 4.21 4.57 -0.79
CA VAL A 20 4.08 5.67 0.14
C VAL A 20 2.63 6.16 0.22
N ALA A 21 2.24 6.59 1.42
CA ALA A 21 0.99 7.31 1.63
C ALA A 21 1.26 8.80 1.43
N VAL A 22 0.51 9.42 0.54
CA VAL A 22 0.75 10.82 0.17
C VAL A 22 -0.59 11.50 -0.16
N ASP A 23 -0.68 12.79 0.15
CA ASP A 23 -1.84 13.58 -0.24
C ASP A 23 -1.87 13.72 -1.76
N SER A 24 -3.05 13.50 -2.36
CA SER A 24 -3.23 13.55 -3.82
C SER A 24 -2.86 14.90 -4.42
N ARG A 25 -2.85 15.97 -3.62
CA ARG A 25 -2.50 17.32 -4.06
C ARG A 25 -1.00 17.56 -4.11
N VAL A 26 -0.19 16.67 -3.51
CA VAL A 26 1.25 16.80 -3.50
C VAL A 26 1.81 16.30 -4.83
N LYS A 27 2.79 17.04 -5.39
CA LYS A 27 3.47 16.65 -6.61
C LYS A 27 4.24 15.34 -6.39
N GLN A 28 4.48 14.63 -7.49
CA GLN A 28 5.12 13.31 -7.46
C GLN A 28 6.47 13.31 -6.74
N CYS A 29 7.20 14.43 -6.77
CA CYS A 29 8.49 14.58 -6.10
C CYS A 29 8.38 15.21 -4.71
N GLY A 30 7.16 15.49 -4.23
CA GLY A 30 6.94 16.11 -2.94
C GLY A 30 7.07 15.13 -1.77
N LYS A 31 6.97 15.66 -0.56
CA LYS A 31 7.09 14.85 0.65
C LYS A 31 5.86 13.96 0.82
N TYR A 32 6.10 12.71 1.16
CA TYR A 32 5.03 11.78 1.51
C TYR A 32 4.79 11.77 3.01
N ILE A 33 3.64 11.22 3.42
CA ILE A 33 3.26 11.15 4.83
C ILE A 33 4.00 10.00 5.52
N GLU A 34 3.99 8.81 4.88
CA GLU A 34 4.58 7.61 5.46
C GLU A 34 4.95 6.63 4.36
N CYS A 35 6.04 5.90 4.55
CA CYS A 35 6.42 4.79 3.68
C CYS A 35 5.91 3.48 4.29
N VAL A 36 5.07 2.75 3.56
CA VAL A 36 4.46 1.51 4.05
C VAL A 36 5.11 0.26 3.49
N GLY A 37 6.08 0.40 2.59
CA GLY A 37 6.76 -0.75 2.01
C GLY A 37 7.66 -0.35 0.85
N TRP A 38 8.24 -1.38 0.22
CA TRP A 38 9.09 -1.16 -0.94
C TRP A 38 8.90 -2.28 -1.95
N TYR A 39 9.30 -1.99 -3.18
CA TYR A 39 9.21 -2.93 -4.30
C TYR A 39 10.47 -2.85 -5.13
N ASP A 40 11.12 -4.01 -5.33
CA ASP A 40 12.30 -4.13 -6.16
C ASP A 40 11.99 -5.04 -7.34
N PRO A 41 11.86 -4.49 -8.56
CA PRO A 41 11.51 -5.30 -9.73
C PRO A 41 12.68 -6.08 -10.33
N LYS A 42 13.92 -5.75 -9.94
CA LYS A 42 15.10 -6.32 -10.56
C LYS A 42 15.31 -7.81 -10.35
N PRO A 43 15.19 -8.36 -9.11
CA PRO A 43 15.34 -9.80 -8.93
C PRO A 43 14.23 -10.57 -9.65
N ASN A 44 14.52 -11.80 -10.03
CA ASN A 44 13.51 -12.69 -10.59
C ASN A 44 13.37 -13.91 -9.65
N PRO A 45 12.24 -14.05 -8.90
CA PRO A 45 11.07 -13.14 -8.93
C PRO A 45 11.33 -11.80 -8.23
N SER A 46 10.55 -10.78 -8.58
CA SER A 46 10.65 -9.46 -7.95
C SER A 46 10.37 -9.55 -6.46
N LYS A 47 11.05 -8.69 -5.69
CA LYS A 47 10.90 -8.65 -4.24
C LYS A 47 9.97 -7.54 -3.82
N ILE A 48 9.05 -7.87 -2.92
CA ILE A 48 8.08 -6.93 -2.36
C ILE A 48 8.12 -7.11 -0.83
N ASN A 49 8.20 -6.00 -0.12
CA ASN A 49 8.09 -6.01 1.33
C ASN A 49 7.12 -4.90 1.72
N ILE A 50 6.00 -5.25 2.33
CA ILE A 50 4.95 -4.31 2.73
C ILE A 50 4.64 -4.54 4.20
N GLU A 51 4.63 -3.45 4.97
CA GLU A 51 4.17 -3.50 6.35
C GLU A 51 2.64 -3.57 6.34
N SER A 52 2.11 -4.78 6.49
CA SER A 52 0.69 -5.05 6.36
C SER A 52 -0.15 -4.20 7.28
N GLU A 53 0.27 -4.03 8.54
CA GLU A 53 -0.48 -3.25 9.53
C GLU A 53 -0.63 -1.80 9.08
N ARG A 54 0.45 -1.19 8.59
CA ARG A 54 0.39 0.21 8.15
C ARG A 54 -0.40 0.36 6.86
N ALA A 55 -0.23 -0.56 5.91
CA ALA A 55 -1.01 -0.55 4.68
C ALA A 55 -2.50 -0.70 4.97
N ILE A 56 -2.87 -1.60 5.86
CA ILE A 56 -4.26 -1.81 6.26
C ILE A 56 -4.81 -0.57 6.96
N TYR A 57 -4.01 0.06 7.81
CA TYR A 57 -4.41 1.31 8.47
C TYR A 57 -4.82 2.36 7.44
N TRP A 58 -3.95 2.60 6.43
CA TRP A 58 -4.24 3.61 5.41
C TRP A 58 -5.46 3.24 4.57
N LEU A 59 -5.62 1.96 4.23
CA LEU A 59 -6.80 1.50 3.52
C LEU A 59 -8.07 1.70 4.35
N SER A 60 -7.97 1.48 5.67
CA SER A 60 -9.11 1.64 6.59
C SER A 60 -9.58 3.08 6.68
N VAL A 61 -8.67 4.04 6.60
CA VAL A 61 -9.01 5.46 6.67
C VAL A 61 -9.33 6.06 5.30
N GLY A 62 -9.46 5.23 4.27
CA GLY A 62 -9.92 5.65 2.95
C GLY A 62 -8.84 6.01 1.95
N ALA A 63 -7.59 5.65 2.21
CA ALA A 63 -6.53 5.88 1.23
C ALA A 63 -6.79 5.07 -0.03
N GLN A 64 -6.57 5.67 -1.19
CA GLN A 64 -6.83 5.05 -2.48
C GLN A 64 -5.52 4.54 -3.08
N PRO A 65 -5.36 3.22 -3.26
CA PRO A 65 -4.16 2.69 -3.93
C PRO A 65 -4.24 2.93 -5.44
N THR A 66 -3.10 3.24 -6.06
CA THR A 66 -3.01 3.25 -7.52
C THR A 66 -3.13 1.82 -8.03
N ASP A 67 -3.39 1.66 -9.33
CA ASP A 67 -3.55 0.32 -9.91
C ASP A 67 -2.32 -0.56 -9.67
N THR A 68 -1.13 0.01 -9.84
CA THR A 68 0.12 -0.73 -9.61
C THR A 68 0.27 -1.14 -8.15
N VAL A 69 0.00 -0.21 -7.21
CA VAL A 69 0.08 -0.50 -5.78
C VAL A 69 -0.96 -1.54 -5.40
N ARG A 70 -2.17 -1.47 -5.96
CA ARG A 70 -3.20 -2.46 -5.69
C ARG A 70 -2.74 -3.86 -6.11
N SER A 71 -2.11 -3.97 -7.27
CA SER A 71 -1.56 -5.24 -7.75
C SER A 71 -0.48 -5.78 -6.81
N LEU A 72 0.39 -4.90 -6.31
CA LEU A 72 1.45 -5.29 -5.37
C LEU A 72 0.86 -5.72 -4.03
N LEU A 73 -0.14 -5.00 -3.53
CA LEU A 73 -0.82 -5.38 -2.29
C LEU A 73 -1.49 -6.74 -2.43
N ARG A 74 -2.07 -7.02 -3.59
CA ARG A 74 -2.69 -8.33 -3.86
C ARG A 74 -1.64 -9.44 -3.85
N LYS A 75 -0.50 -9.24 -4.49
CA LYS A 75 0.59 -10.23 -4.52
C LYS A 75 1.15 -10.50 -3.14
N ALA A 76 1.21 -9.49 -2.29
CA ALA A 76 1.72 -9.63 -0.94
C ALA A 76 0.67 -10.19 0.04
N GLY A 77 -0.58 -10.35 -0.41
CA GLY A 77 -1.66 -10.85 0.42
C GLY A 77 -2.27 -9.83 1.36
N VAL A 78 -1.89 -8.55 1.23
CA VAL A 78 -2.37 -7.49 2.11
C VAL A 78 -3.85 -7.18 1.85
N LEU A 79 -4.28 -7.17 0.60
CA LEU A 79 -5.69 -6.91 0.28
C LEU A 79 -6.59 -7.99 0.83
N GLN A 80 -6.17 -9.25 0.76
CA GLN A 80 -6.93 -10.36 1.32
C GLN A 80 -7.04 -10.22 2.83
N LEU A 81 -5.93 -9.91 3.50
CA LEU A 81 -5.90 -9.74 4.94
C LEU A 81 -6.81 -8.58 5.37
N TRP A 82 -6.76 -7.45 4.65
CA TRP A 82 -7.62 -6.32 4.92
C TRP A 82 -9.09 -6.68 4.76
N HIS A 83 -9.41 -7.41 3.70
CA HIS A 83 -10.78 -7.85 3.42
C HIS A 83 -11.31 -8.76 4.53
N GLU A 84 -10.49 -9.71 4.98
CA GLU A 84 -10.86 -10.62 6.06
C GLU A 84 -11.13 -9.86 7.37
N ARG A 85 -10.28 -8.89 7.70
CA ARG A 85 -10.47 -8.06 8.90
C ARG A 85 -11.74 -7.22 8.80
N LYS A 86 -12.05 -6.72 7.62
CA LYS A 86 -13.26 -5.93 7.39
C LYS A 86 -14.50 -6.80 7.60
N ILE A 87 -14.52 -8.02 7.09
CA ILE A 87 -15.62 -8.95 7.26
C ILE A 87 -15.78 -9.32 8.73
N ALA A 88 -14.70 -9.62 9.42
CA ALA A 88 -14.73 -9.96 10.83
C ALA A 88 -15.31 -8.81 11.67
N ARG A 89 -14.91 -7.57 11.36
CA ARG A 89 -15.44 -6.38 12.04
C ARG A 89 -16.94 -6.25 11.82
N GLN A 90 -17.41 -6.44 10.59
CA GLN A 90 -18.83 -6.36 10.26
C GLN A 90 -19.64 -7.43 10.98
N LYS A 91 -19.12 -8.66 11.07
CA LYS A 91 -19.79 -9.73 11.79
C LYS A 91 -19.90 -9.42 13.27
N SER A 92 -18.84 -8.89 13.88
CA SER A 92 -18.86 -8.49 15.28
C SER A 92 -19.92 -7.43 15.55
N GLU A 93 -20.03 -6.45 14.69
CA GLU A 93 -21.04 -5.39 14.81
C GLU A 93 -22.45 -5.96 14.67
N THR A 94 -22.66 -6.90 13.77
CA THR A 94 -23.95 -7.53 13.55
C THR A 94 -24.37 -8.39 14.74
N GLU A 95 -23.44 -9.12 15.34
CA GLU A 95 -23.70 -9.97 16.48
C GLU A 95 -24.06 -9.19 17.75
N GLN A 96 -23.61 -7.95 17.85
CA GLN A 96 -23.91 -7.10 19.00
C GLN A 96 -25.28 -6.45 18.92
N GLN A 97 -25.96 -6.55 17.82
CA GLN A 97 -27.32 -6.07 17.64
C GLN A 97 -28.34 -7.17 17.88
#